data_a2caadca67597d16fa7f74b6e34776c1
#
_entry.id   a2caadca67597d16fa7f74b6e34776c1
#
_cell.length_a   1.000
_cell.length_b   1.000
_cell.length_c   1.000
_cell.angle_alpha   90.00
_cell.angle_beta   90.00
_cell.angle_gamma   90.00
#
_symmetry.space_group_name_H-M   'P 1'
#
loop_
_entity.id
_entity.type
_entity.pdbx_description
1 polymer ?
#
loop_
_entity_poly.entity_id
_entity_poly.type
_entity_poly.pdbx_seq_one_letter_code
_entity_poly.pdbx_strand_id
1 'polypeptide(L)'
;MSTTVTDGRRARGAASRERILAQATDLASTAGLDGVTIGALAETTGHSKSGIATLFGSKESLQLATVDAAAEIFRREVVEPAREVPRGLERVVALLAGIMSYSRRRVFSGGCFFQACIADMDSKPGPVRDALRAHIAQWEGYLQAQVSSAIAKGELQGDARTLAFTLLALYELSNARSVLTGSDEPYRVAAAGMTWVLRAAGAVGIPPALSAFE
;
A
#
# COMPACT_ATOMS: atom_id res chain seq x y z
N MET A 1 2.94 -5.11 -45.03
CA MET A 1 3.87 -4.33 -44.19
C MET A 1 3.11 -3.26 -43.38
N SER A 2 2.18 -3.63 -42.48
CA SER A 2 1.36 -2.67 -41.69
C SER A 2 1.39 -2.87 -40.17
N THR A 3 2.26 -3.73 -39.65
CA THR A 3 2.32 -4.11 -38.22
C THR A 3 3.16 -3.17 -37.34
N THR A 4 4.15 -2.49 -37.87
CA THR A 4 5.11 -1.66 -37.09
C THR A 4 4.53 -0.34 -36.59
N VAL A 5 3.60 0.30 -37.30
CA VAL A 5 3.01 1.60 -36.92
C VAL A 5 1.98 1.44 -35.77
N THR A 6 1.25 0.33 -35.75
CA THR A 6 0.25 0.02 -34.71
C THR A 6 0.91 -0.30 -33.37
N ASP A 7 2.05 -0.97 -33.41
CA ASP A 7 2.82 -1.36 -32.22
C ASP A 7 3.44 -0.13 -31.51
N GLY A 8 4.02 0.80 -32.26
CA GLY A 8 4.57 2.05 -31.70
C GLY A 8 3.51 2.99 -31.11
N ARG A 9 2.26 2.98 -31.60
CA ARG A 9 1.16 3.76 -31.03
C ARG A 9 0.67 3.15 -29.73
N ARG A 10 0.55 1.81 -29.67
CA ARG A 10 0.17 1.08 -28.45
C ARG A 10 1.23 1.24 -27.37
N ALA A 11 2.51 1.12 -27.69
CA ALA A 11 3.60 1.29 -26.74
C ALA A 11 3.63 2.73 -26.16
N ARG A 12 3.44 3.76 -26.98
CA ARG A 12 3.34 5.16 -26.52
C ARG A 12 2.11 5.38 -25.63
N GLY A 13 0.97 4.78 -25.97
CA GLY A 13 -0.24 4.84 -25.13
C GLY A 13 -0.04 4.17 -23.78
N ALA A 14 0.60 3.02 -23.71
CA ALA A 14 0.93 2.31 -22.48
C ALA A 14 1.88 3.15 -21.60
N ALA A 15 2.96 3.69 -22.15
CA ALA A 15 3.90 4.54 -21.40
C ALA A 15 3.24 5.84 -20.88
N SER A 16 2.33 6.43 -21.66
CA SER A 16 1.55 7.60 -21.20
C SER A 16 0.61 7.22 -20.06
N ARG A 17 -0.07 6.08 -20.16
CA ARG A 17 -0.96 5.57 -19.13
C ARG A 17 -0.21 5.31 -17.82
N GLU A 18 0.96 4.70 -17.89
CA GLU A 18 1.81 4.42 -16.73
C GLU A 18 2.25 5.72 -16.04
N ARG A 19 2.72 6.73 -16.79
CA ARG A 19 3.10 8.03 -16.21
C ARG A 19 1.92 8.75 -15.56
N ILE A 20 0.75 8.71 -16.14
CA ILE A 20 -0.45 9.31 -15.56
C ILE A 20 -0.83 8.57 -14.27
N LEU A 21 -0.80 7.25 -14.25
CA LEU A 21 -1.11 6.46 -13.05
C LEU A 21 -0.10 6.68 -11.93
N ALA A 22 1.19 6.85 -12.24
CA ALA A 22 2.20 7.19 -11.23
C ALA A 22 1.89 8.54 -10.55
N GLN A 23 1.47 9.56 -11.31
CA GLN A 23 1.03 10.84 -10.74
C GLN A 23 -0.32 10.72 -10.02
N ALA A 24 -1.25 9.93 -10.55
CA ALA A 24 -2.56 9.72 -9.94
C ALA A 24 -2.46 9.02 -8.57
N THR A 25 -1.57 8.03 -8.44
CA THR A 25 -1.34 7.34 -7.16
C THR A 25 -0.71 8.25 -6.12
N ASP A 26 0.25 9.09 -6.51
CA ASP A 26 0.85 10.05 -5.60
C ASP A 26 -0.16 11.14 -5.18
N LEU A 27 -0.88 11.71 -6.12
CA LEU A 27 -1.94 12.69 -5.85
C LEU A 27 -3.03 12.12 -4.92
N ALA A 28 -3.46 10.87 -5.16
CA ALA A 28 -4.46 10.23 -4.29
C ALA A 28 -3.94 10.03 -2.86
N SER A 29 -2.65 9.79 -2.67
CA SER A 29 -2.05 9.63 -1.34
C SER A 29 -2.12 10.88 -0.48
N THR A 30 -2.20 12.06 -1.11
CA THR A 30 -2.23 13.36 -0.43
C THR A 30 -3.61 14.03 -0.42
N ALA A 31 -4.38 13.85 -1.49
CA ALA A 31 -5.66 14.54 -1.71
C ALA A 31 -6.87 13.60 -1.75
N GLY A 32 -6.68 12.31 -1.47
CA GLY A 32 -7.71 11.29 -1.61
C GLY A 32 -8.06 11.01 -3.09
N LEU A 33 -8.88 10.00 -3.34
CA LEU A 33 -9.31 9.63 -4.69
C LEU A 33 -10.25 10.67 -5.33
N ASP A 34 -10.96 11.44 -4.54
CA ASP A 34 -11.78 12.55 -5.06
C ASP A 34 -10.92 13.67 -5.67
N GLY A 35 -9.70 13.87 -5.16
CA GLY A 35 -8.71 14.78 -5.71
C GLY A 35 -8.16 14.33 -7.06
N VAL A 36 -8.26 13.06 -7.42
CA VAL A 36 -7.81 12.51 -8.69
C VAL A 36 -8.84 12.86 -9.77
N THR A 37 -8.59 13.96 -10.46
CA THR A 37 -9.43 14.44 -11.58
C THR A 37 -8.63 14.54 -12.87
N ILE A 38 -9.32 14.46 -14.00
CA ILE A 38 -8.70 14.67 -15.34
C ILE A 38 -8.03 16.04 -15.40
N GLY A 39 -8.63 17.06 -14.75
CA GLY A 39 -8.07 18.42 -14.71
C GLY A 39 -6.74 18.48 -13.96
N ALA A 40 -6.72 17.99 -12.72
CA ALA A 40 -5.52 17.98 -11.88
C ALA A 40 -4.37 17.19 -12.54
N LEU A 41 -4.69 16.03 -13.12
CA LEU A 41 -3.67 15.22 -13.82
C LEU A 41 -3.17 15.85 -15.10
N ALA A 42 -4.00 16.60 -15.84
CA ALA A 42 -3.55 17.34 -17.00
C ALA A 42 -2.52 18.41 -16.65
N GLU A 43 -2.74 19.10 -15.53
CA GLU A 43 -1.82 20.14 -15.02
C GLU A 43 -0.48 19.54 -14.57
N THR A 44 -0.50 18.41 -13.85
CA THR A 44 0.71 17.80 -13.27
C THR A 44 1.52 16.97 -14.27
N THR A 45 0.84 16.34 -15.26
CA THR A 45 1.50 15.43 -16.21
C THR A 45 1.87 16.06 -17.55
N GLY A 46 1.38 17.26 -17.84
CA GLY A 46 1.52 17.91 -19.14
C GLY A 46 0.71 17.26 -20.27
N HIS A 47 -0.19 16.31 -19.95
CA HIS A 47 -1.10 15.72 -20.93
C HIS A 47 -2.34 16.59 -21.13
N SER A 48 -2.90 16.58 -22.35
CA SER A 48 -4.19 17.26 -22.57
C SER A 48 -5.33 16.53 -21.85
N LYS A 49 -6.33 17.29 -21.36
CA LYS A 49 -7.54 16.73 -20.75
C LYS A 49 -8.22 15.69 -21.65
N SER A 50 -8.30 15.97 -22.95
CA SER A 50 -8.85 15.04 -23.94
C SER A 50 -8.01 13.77 -24.10
N GLY A 51 -6.68 13.87 -24.02
CA GLY A 51 -5.78 12.72 -24.05
C GLY A 51 -5.99 11.80 -22.86
N ILE A 52 -6.09 12.35 -21.64
CA ILE A 52 -6.37 11.57 -20.42
C ILE A 52 -7.78 10.95 -20.50
N ALA A 53 -8.79 11.72 -20.93
CA ALA A 53 -10.15 11.20 -21.09
C ALA A 53 -10.21 10.04 -22.12
N THR A 54 -9.43 10.10 -23.18
CA THR A 54 -9.34 9.02 -24.17
C THR A 54 -8.71 7.74 -23.57
N LEU A 55 -7.73 7.89 -22.66
CA LEU A 55 -7.03 6.74 -22.05
C LEU A 55 -7.85 6.03 -20.95
N PHE A 56 -8.69 6.77 -20.24
CA PHE A 56 -9.40 6.22 -19.06
C PHE A 56 -10.92 6.20 -19.21
N GLY A 57 -11.50 6.96 -20.12
CA GLY A 57 -12.94 7.01 -20.39
C GLY A 57 -13.72 7.87 -19.38
N SER A 58 -13.67 7.54 -18.07
CA SER A 58 -14.41 8.23 -17.01
C SER A 58 -13.52 8.51 -15.78
N LYS A 59 -14.00 9.41 -14.88
CA LYS A 59 -13.37 9.62 -13.56
C LYS A 59 -13.33 8.32 -12.76
N GLU A 60 -14.40 7.56 -12.73
CA GLU A 60 -14.49 6.29 -12.01
C GLU A 60 -13.49 5.26 -12.55
N SER A 61 -13.40 5.09 -13.86
CA SER A 61 -12.41 4.19 -14.47
C SER A 61 -10.96 4.63 -14.19
N LEU A 62 -10.70 5.93 -14.16
CA LEU A 62 -9.40 6.47 -13.76
C LEU A 62 -9.11 6.15 -12.29
N GLN A 63 -10.05 6.36 -11.37
CA GLN A 63 -9.90 6.05 -9.95
C GLN A 63 -9.66 4.55 -9.71
N LEU A 64 -10.43 3.67 -10.37
CA LEU A 64 -10.22 2.22 -10.31
C LEU A 64 -8.83 1.83 -10.79
N ALA A 65 -8.40 2.35 -11.94
CA ALA A 65 -7.05 2.10 -12.46
C ALA A 65 -5.96 2.65 -11.52
N THR A 66 -6.23 3.73 -10.80
CA THR A 66 -5.31 4.29 -9.79
C THR A 66 -5.20 3.37 -8.58
N VAL A 67 -6.31 2.80 -8.09
CA VAL A 67 -6.31 1.81 -7.00
C VAL A 67 -5.50 0.57 -7.39
N ASP A 68 -5.72 0.02 -8.59
CA ASP A 68 -4.98 -1.14 -9.08
C ASP A 68 -3.47 -0.86 -9.21
N ALA A 69 -3.11 0.31 -9.72
CA ALA A 69 -1.72 0.72 -9.85
C ALA A 69 -1.04 0.86 -8.48
N ALA A 70 -1.73 1.42 -7.49
CA ALA A 70 -1.22 1.52 -6.12
C ALA A 70 -1.06 0.13 -5.47
N ALA A 71 -1.99 -0.79 -5.72
CA ALA A 71 -1.90 -2.17 -5.22
C ALA A 71 -0.69 -2.91 -5.81
N GLU A 72 -0.40 -2.70 -7.08
CA GLU A 72 0.78 -3.28 -7.74
C GLU A 72 2.09 -2.73 -7.16
N ILE A 73 2.16 -1.41 -6.91
CA ILE A 73 3.29 -0.78 -6.25
C ILE A 73 3.47 -1.35 -4.83
N PHE A 74 2.40 -1.44 -4.06
CA PHE A 74 2.42 -2.02 -2.72
C PHE A 74 2.90 -3.47 -2.73
N ARG A 75 2.40 -4.29 -3.66
CA ARG A 75 2.82 -5.67 -3.82
C ARG A 75 4.32 -5.78 -4.06
N ARG A 76 4.87 -4.99 -4.98
CA ARG A 76 6.28 -4.96 -5.34
C ARG A 76 7.17 -4.46 -4.20
N GLU A 77 6.73 -3.42 -3.48
CA GLU A 77 7.54 -2.76 -2.44
C GLU A 77 7.49 -3.49 -1.08
N VAL A 78 6.39 -4.20 -0.78
CA VAL A 78 6.15 -4.79 0.55
C VAL A 78 6.05 -6.31 0.49
N VAL A 79 5.20 -6.83 -0.40
CA VAL A 79 4.85 -8.25 -0.37
C VAL A 79 5.92 -9.13 -1.00
N GLU A 80 6.43 -8.75 -2.18
CA GLU A 80 7.43 -9.55 -2.90
C GLU A 80 8.74 -9.70 -2.12
N PRO A 81 9.34 -8.62 -1.58
CA PRO A 81 10.56 -8.77 -0.78
C PRO A 81 10.36 -9.67 0.45
N ALA A 82 9.20 -9.59 1.10
CA ALA A 82 8.91 -10.44 2.25
C ALA A 82 8.72 -11.92 1.88
N ARG A 83 8.47 -12.26 0.62
CA ARG A 83 8.35 -13.66 0.16
C ARG A 83 9.69 -14.39 0.11
N GLU A 84 10.80 -13.64 0.08
CA GLU A 84 12.16 -14.22 0.06
C GLU A 84 12.54 -14.90 1.39
N VAL A 85 11.86 -14.56 2.50
CA VAL A 85 12.07 -15.21 3.79
C VAL A 85 11.02 -16.30 4.08
N PRO A 86 11.30 -17.29 4.96
CA PRO A 86 10.37 -18.37 5.31
C PRO A 86 9.03 -17.86 5.83
N ARG A 87 7.96 -18.61 5.55
CA ARG A 87 6.63 -18.35 6.13
C ARG A 87 6.69 -18.52 7.65
N GLY A 88 5.84 -17.78 8.37
CA GLY A 88 5.80 -17.77 9.83
C GLY A 88 6.32 -16.45 10.37
N LEU A 89 6.93 -16.47 11.56
CA LEU A 89 7.39 -15.27 12.28
C LEU A 89 8.34 -14.40 11.45
N GLU A 90 9.29 -15.00 10.72
CA GLU A 90 10.23 -14.25 9.88
C GLU A 90 9.48 -13.42 8.82
N ARG A 91 8.51 -14.02 8.14
CA ARG A 91 7.72 -13.32 7.12
C ARG A 91 6.77 -12.29 7.72
N VAL A 92 6.19 -12.54 8.89
CA VAL A 92 5.41 -11.54 9.63
C VAL A 92 6.25 -10.30 9.90
N VAL A 93 7.45 -10.47 10.45
CA VAL A 93 8.38 -9.37 10.74
C VAL A 93 8.83 -8.66 9.47
N ALA A 94 9.15 -9.39 8.41
CA ALA A 94 9.53 -8.81 7.12
C ALA A 94 8.42 -7.96 6.49
N LEU A 95 7.15 -8.40 6.58
CA LEU A 95 5.99 -7.64 6.10
C LEU A 95 5.78 -6.36 6.90
N LEU A 96 5.88 -6.43 8.23
CA LEU A 96 5.75 -5.26 9.10
C LEU A 96 6.87 -4.23 8.87
N ALA A 97 8.11 -4.69 8.80
CA ALA A 97 9.24 -3.83 8.47
C ALA A 97 9.12 -3.25 7.04
N GLY A 98 8.67 -4.06 6.09
CA GLY A 98 8.45 -3.65 4.71
C GLY A 98 7.43 -2.53 4.57
N ILE A 99 6.25 -2.67 5.20
CA ILE A 99 5.20 -1.63 5.11
C ILE A 99 5.61 -0.34 5.85
N MET A 100 6.31 -0.44 6.97
CA MET A 100 6.84 0.72 7.67
C MET A 100 7.91 1.43 6.82
N SER A 101 8.84 0.68 6.23
CA SER A 101 9.87 1.22 5.33
C SER A 101 9.27 1.88 4.09
N TYR A 102 8.28 1.24 3.46
CA TYR A 102 7.51 1.77 2.33
C TYR A 102 6.92 3.15 2.64
N SER A 103 6.26 3.29 3.78
CA SER A 103 5.64 4.56 4.18
C SER A 103 6.66 5.61 4.63
N ARG A 104 7.70 5.20 5.38
CA ARG A 104 8.78 6.09 5.84
C ARG A 104 9.57 6.70 4.68
N ARG A 105 9.89 5.89 3.66
CA ARG A 105 10.56 6.35 2.43
C ARG A 105 9.69 7.25 1.55
N ARG A 106 8.42 7.43 1.91
CA ARG A 106 7.46 8.19 1.10
C ARG A 106 7.43 7.69 -0.34
N VAL A 107 7.24 6.39 -0.52
CA VAL A 107 6.98 5.82 -1.86
C VAL A 107 5.82 6.54 -2.53
N PHE A 108 4.84 6.97 -1.73
CA PHE A 108 3.88 8.01 -2.07
C PHE A 108 4.04 9.19 -1.10
N SER A 109 3.95 10.41 -1.58
CA SER A 109 4.16 11.65 -0.81
C SER A 109 3.32 11.72 0.46
N GLY A 110 2.08 11.21 0.44
CA GLY A 110 1.17 11.12 1.58
C GLY A 110 1.39 9.90 2.49
N GLY A 111 2.46 9.13 2.31
CA GLY A 111 2.76 7.92 3.10
C GLY A 111 2.10 6.67 2.52
N CYS A 112 0.99 6.21 3.09
CA CYS A 112 0.27 5.05 2.59
C CYS A 112 -0.94 5.46 1.75
N PHE A 113 -0.94 5.07 0.47
CA PHE A 113 -2.07 5.31 -0.45
C PHE A 113 -3.40 4.80 0.11
N PHE A 114 -3.43 3.54 0.57
CA PHE A 114 -4.67 2.92 1.04
C PHE A 114 -5.23 3.65 2.26
N GLN A 115 -4.40 4.05 3.20
CA GLN A 115 -4.82 4.76 4.40
C GLN A 115 -5.43 6.13 4.08
N ALA A 116 -4.82 6.88 3.16
CA ALA A 116 -5.37 8.16 2.69
C ALA A 116 -6.71 7.98 1.97
N CYS A 117 -6.82 6.94 1.12
CA CYS A 117 -8.02 6.68 0.34
C CYS A 117 -9.17 6.07 1.15
N ILE A 118 -8.89 5.31 2.22
CA ILE A 118 -9.94 4.81 3.14
C ILE A 118 -10.72 5.98 3.73
N ALA A 119 -10.02 6.94 4.34
CA ALA A 119 -10.64 8.09 4.98
C ALA A 119 -11.51 8.92 4.01
N ASP A 120 -11.15 8.96 2.71
CA ASP A 120 -11.91 9.64 1.68
C ASP A 120 -13.13 8.82 1.19
N MET A 121 -13.06 7.49 1.15
CA MET A 121 -14.02 6.61 0.47
C MET A 121 -14.89 5.77 1.41
N ASP A 122 -14.65 5.71 2.71
CA ASP A 122 -15.34 4.82 3.66
C ASP A 122 -16.87 5.01 3.65
N SER A 123 -17.34 6.24 3.53
CA SER A 123 -18.74 6.61 3.52
C SER A 123 -19.37 6.75 2.12
N LYS A 124 -18.60 6.51 1.03
CA LYS A 124 -19.04 6.70 -0.36
C LYS A 124 -19.25 5.35 -1.05
N PRO A 125 -20.48 4.80 -1.11
CA PRO A 125 -20.74 3.51 -1.77
C PRO A 125 -20.45 3.59 -3.27
N GLY A 126 -19.92 2.49 -3.83
CA GLY A 126 -19.65 2.39 -5.27
C GLY A 126 -18.45 1.51 -5.60
N PRO A 127 -18.18 1.31 -6.90
CA PRO A 127 -17.14 0.40 -7.37
C PRO A 127 -15.74 0.72 -6.82
N VAL A 128 -15.40 2.01 -6.65
CA VAL A 128 -14.10 2.45 -6.15
C VAL A 128 -13.89 2.04 -4.70
N ARG A 129 -14.90 2.26 -3.82
CA ARG A 129 -14.86 1.78 -2.43
C ARG A 129 -14.76 0.26 -2.37
N ASP A 130 -15.50 -0.44 -3.24
CA ASP A 130 -15.49 -1.90 -3.26
C ASP A 130 -14.13 -2.45 -3.70
N ALA A 131 -13.46 -1.82 -4.65
CA ALA A 131 -12.09 -2.14 -5.04
C ALA A 131 -11.09 -1.90 -3.90
N LEU A 132 -11.15 -0.75 -3.23
CA LEU A 132 -10.32 -0.48 -2.04
C LEU A 132 -10.53 -1.55 -0.97
N ARG A 133 -11.78 -1.84 -0.62
CA ARG A 133 -12.13 -2.87 0.37
C ARG A 133 -11.57 -4.24 0.01
N ALA A 134 -11.61 -4.61 -1.26
CA ALA A 134 -11.07 -5.89 -1.73
C ALA A 134 -9.54 -5.97 -1.56
N HIS A 135 -8.80 -4.92 -1.93
CA HIS A 135 -7.35 -4.88 -1.76
C HIS A 135 -6.93 -4.88 -0.29
N ILE A 136 -7.63 -4.12 0.56
CA ILE A 136 -7.38 -4.09 2.01
C ILE A 136 -7.62 -5.46 2.63
N ALA A 137 -8.77 -6.08 2.34
CA ALA A 137 -9.08 -7.43 2.84
C ALA A 137 -8.07 -8.48 2.36
N GLN A 138 -7.57 -8.36 1.13
CA GLN A 138 -6.51 -9.23 0.62
C GLN A 138 -5.20 -9.07 1.40
N TRP A 139 -4.81 -7.83 1.68
CA TRP A 139 -3.61 -7.53 2.48
C TRP A 139 -3.73 -8.03 3.92
N GLU A 140 -4.81 -7.69 4.61
CA GLU A 140 -5.10 -8.14 5.98
C GLU A 140 -5.11 -9.67 6.06
N GLY A 141 -5.81 -10.32 5.13
CA GLY A 141 -5.87 -11.77 5.04
C GLY A 141 -4.50 -12.42 4.77
N TYR A 142 -3.66 -11.77 3.98
CA TYR A 142 -2.30 -12.26 3.73
C TYR A 142 -1.43 -12.19 4.99
N LEU A 143 -1.46 -11.07 5.72
CA LEU A 143 -0.72 -10.95 7.00
C LEU A 143 -1.26 -11.95 8.03
N GLN A 144 -2.59 -12.04 8.19
CA GLN A 144 -3.21 -13.02 9.09
C GLN A 144 -2.81 -14.46 8.76
N ALA A 145 -2.70 -14.82 7.49
CA ALA A 145 -2.25 -16.15 7.08
C ALA A 145 -0.78 -16.41 7.46
N GLN A 146 0.09 -15.40 7.49
CA GLN A 146 1.46 -15.56 7.97
C GLN A 146 1.50 -15.71 9.50
N VAL A 147 0.69 -14.94 10.23
CA VAL A 147 0.52 -15.10 11.69
C VAL A 147 -0.01 -16.50 12.01
N SER A 148 -1.04 -16.98 11.30
CA SER A 148 -1.56 -18.35 11.45
C SER A 148 -0.47 -19.41 11.21
N SER A 149 0.38 -19.18 10.21
CA SER A 149 1.52 -20.07 9.92
C SER A 149 2.54 -20.08 11.07
N ALA A 150 2.82 -18.92 11.69
CA ALA A 150 3.69 -18.81 12.85
C ALA A 150 3.11 -19.55 14.08
N ILE A 151 1.81 -19.42 14.30
CA ILE A 151 1.10 -20.15 15.38
C ILE A 151 1.16 -21.66 15.13
N ALA A 152 0.88 -22.12 13.92
CA ALA A 152 0.94 -23.54 13.58
C ALA A 152 2.35 -24.17 13.75
N LYS A 153 3.40 -23.35 13.67
CA LYS A 153 4.80 -23.74 13.91
C LYS A 153 5.22 -23.63 15.39
N GLY A 154 4.35 -23.12 16.26
CA GLY A 154 4.68 -22.84 17.66
C GLY A 154 5.57 -21.61 17.86
N GLU A 155 5.76 -20.80 16.84
CA GLU A 155 6.54 -19.55 16.89
C GLU A 155 5.76 -18.40 17.56
N LEU A 156 4.43 -18.45 17.51
CA LEU A 156 3.49 -17.52 18.15
C LEU A 156 2.35 -18.30 18.81
N GLN A 157 1.65 -17.63 19.72
CA GLN A 157 0.45 -18.11 20.40
C GLN A 157 -0.67 -17.04 20.35
N GLY A 158 -1.92 -17.47 20.47
CA GLY A 158 -3.08 -16.59 20.52
C GLY A 158 -3.94 -16.64 19.25
N ASP A 159 -4.81 -15.65 19.10
CA ASP A 159 -5.70 -15.53 17.94
C ASP A 159 -5.01 -14.77 16.80
N ALA A 160 -4.90 -15.42 15.63
CA ALA A 160 -4.20 -14.87 14.49
C ALA A 160 -4.84 -13.57 13.97
N ARG A 161 -6.17 -13.46 14.02
CA ARG A 161 -6.90 -12.27 13.56
C ARG A 161 -6.63 -11.08 14.48
N THR A 162 -6.71 -11.29 15.79
CA THR A 162 -6.45 -10.26 16.79
C THR A 162 -5.00 -9.78 16.73
N LEU A 163 -4.03 -10.70 16.59
CA LEU A 163 -2.63 -10.33 16.46
C LEU A 163 -2.36 -9.52 15.18
N ALA A 164 -2.86 -9.97 14.03
CA ALA A 164 -2.68 -9.25 12.77
C ALA A 164 -3.31 -7.85 12.83
N PHE A 165 -4.53 -7.73 13.35
CA PHE A 165 -5.22 -6.46 13.53
C PHE A 165 -4.41 -5.50 14.45
N THR A 166 -3.92 -6.00 15.58
CA THR A 166 -3.14 -5.18 16.53
C THR A 166 -1.85 -4.67 15.90
N LEU A 167 -1.14 -5.52 15.16
CA LEU A 167 0.10 -5.15 14.48
C LEU A 167 -0.16 -4.10 13.37
N LEU A 168 -1.24 -4.25 12.61
CA LEU A 168 -1.64 -3.26 11.61
C LEU A 168 -2.06 -1.94 12.23
N ALA A 169 -2.81 -1.95 13.33
CA ALA A 169 -3.22 -0.73 14.04
C ALA A 169 -2.00 0.09 14.52
N LEU A 170 -0.94 -0.56 14.99
CA LEU A 170 0.32 0.12 15.33
C LEU A 170 0.97 0.79 14.10
N TYR A 171 1.01 0.08 12.98
CA TYR A 171 1.51 0.66 11.73
C TYR A 171 0.66 1.84 11.26
N GLU A 172 -0.66 1.68 11.19
CA GLU A 172 -1.57 2.70 10.67
C GLU A 172 -1.48 4.01 11.46
N LEU A 173 -1.50 3.91 12.80
CA LEU A 173 -1.32 5.08 13.65
C LEU A 173 0.05 5.73 13.45
N SER A 174 1.12 4.93 13.31
CA SER A 174 2.46 5.47 13.11
C SER A 174 2.59 6.20 11.78
N ASN A 175 2.03 5.67 10.70
CA ASN A 175 2.03 6.34 9.41
C ASN A 175 1.24 7.66 9.45
N ALA A 176 0.02 7.66 10.01
CA ALA A 176 -0.78 8.89 10.14
C ALA A 176 -0.05 9.98 10.94
N ARG A 177 0.59 9.60 12.05
CA ARG A 177 1.34 10.53 12.89
C ARG A 177 2.62 11.02 12.21
N SER A 178 3.35 10.14 11.54
CA SER A 178 4.55 10.50 10.79
C SER A 178 4.26 11.48 9.65
N VAL A 179 3.17 11.29 8.92
CA VAL A 179 2.73 12.23 7.87
C VAL A 179 2.37 13.58 8.49
N LEU A 180 1.60 13.58 9.58
CA LEU A 180 1.14 14.80 10.24
C LEU A 180 2.29 15.64 10.84
N THR A 181 3.28 14.98 11.43
CA THR A 181 4.36 15.67 12.18
C THR A 181 5.65 15.85 11.37
N GLY A 182 5.78 15.19 10.23
CA GLY A 182 7.03 15.15 9.45
C GLY A 182 8.17 14.40 10.15
N SER A 183 7.87 13.57 11.16
CA SER A 183 8.84 12.87 12.00
C SER A 183 8.80 11.36 11.80
N ASP A 184 9.95 10.69 11.92
CA ASP A 184 10.04 9.22 11.90
C ASP A 184 9.83 8.59 13.29
N GLU A 185 9.76 9.40 14.34
CA GLU A 185 9.57 8.96 15.71
C GLU A 185 8.35 8.03 15.90
N PRO A 186 7.18 8.28 15.28
CA PRO A 186 6.05 7.36 15.38
C PRO A 186 6.34 5.95 14.87
N TYR A 187 7.17 5.78 13.84
CA TYR A 187 7.58 4.45 13.37
C TYR A 187 8.47 3.73 14.39
N ARG A 188 9.35 4.47 15.07
CA ARG A 188 10.20 3.92 16.14
C ARG A 188 9.33 3.39 17.29
N VAL A 189 8.34 4.16 17.74
CA VAL A 189 7.40 3.72 18.78
C VAL A 189 6.59 2.50 18.34
N ALA A 190 6.13 2.49 17.09
CA ALA A 190 5.39 1.35 16.54
C ALA A 190 6.24 0.09 16.46
N ALA A 191 7.50 0.17 16.04
CA ALA A 191 8.42 -0.98 15.98
C ALA A 191 8.64 -1.60 17.37
N ALA A 192 8.86 -0.77 18.38
CA ALA A 192 8.95 -1.22 19.78
C ALA A 192 7.64 -1.88 20.25
N GLY A 193 6.49 -1.27 19.93
CA GLY A 193 5.17 -1.83 20.23
C GLY A 193 4.91 -3.17 19.54
N MET A 194 5.25 -3.29 18.25
CA MET A 194 5.14 -4.56 17.52
C MET A 194 6.03 -5.64 18.11
N THR A 195 7.27 -5.29 18.47
CA THR A 195 8.20 -6.21 19.15
C THR A 195 7.62 -6.67 20.49
N TRP A 196 7.03 -5.76 21.25
CA TRP A 196 6.37 -6.11 22.52
C TRP A 196 5.17 -7.05 22.30
N VAL A 197 4.29 -6.77 21.34
CA VAL A 197 3.14 -7.63 20.98
C VAL A 197 3.60 -9.03 20.58
N LEU A 198 4.62 -9.13 19.72
CA LEU A 198 5.15 -10.43 19.28
C LEU A 198 5.76 -11.22 20.43
N ARG A 199 6.51 -10.57 21.35
CA ARG A 199 7.03 -11.23 22.56
C ARG A 199 5.92 -11.70 23.48
N ALA A 200 4.89 -10.88 23.71
CA ALA A 200 3.73 -11.25 24.51
C ALA A 200 2.96 -12.44 23.92
N ALA A 201 2.98 -12.57 22.57
CA ALA A 201 2.46 -13.73 21.87
C ALA A 201 3.42 -14.94 21.83
N GLY A 202 4.52 -14.93 22.59
CA GLY A 202 5.44 -16.06 22.74
C GLY A 202 6.62 -16.09 21.76
N ALA A 203 6.82 -15.06 20.95
CA ALA A 203 7.93 -15.03 20.01
C ALA A 203 9.29 -15.05 20.72
N VAL A 204 10.16 -15.98 20.31
CA VAL A 204 11.56 -16.08 20.73
C VAL A 204 12.45 -15.79 19.51
N GLY A 205 13.48 -14.94 19.68
CA GLY A 205 14.41 -14.65 18.57
C GLY A 205 13.76 -13.86 17.43
N ILE A 206 13.05 -12.77 17.74
CA ILE A 206 12.43 -11.89 16.73
C ILE A 206 13.51 -11.39 15.76
N PRO A 207 13.32 -11.56 14.42
CA PRO A 207 14.26 -11.06 13.43
C PRO A 207 14.53 -9.56 13.56
N PRO A 208 15.76 -9.08 13.29
CA PRO A 208 16.16 -7.70 13.58
C PRO A 208 15.55 -6.65 12.62
N ALA A 209 14.72 -7.03 11.65
CA ALA A 209 14.20 -6.09 10.67
C ALA A 209 13.39 -4.93 11.28
N LEU A 210 12.73 -5.13 12.42
CA LEU A 210 12.07 -4.05 13.16
C LEU A 210 13.06 -3.14 13.90
N SER A 211 14.23 -3.64 14.30
CA SER A 211 15.26 -2.83 14.95
C SER A 211 15.86 -1.75 14.04
N ALA A 212 15.67 -1.85 12.73
CA ALA A 212 16.06 -0.79 11.78
C ALA A 212 15.26 0.53 11.98
N PHE A 213 14.26 0.52 12.84
CA PHE A 213 13.46 1.70 13.20
C PHE A 213 13.78 2.23 14.60
N GLU A 214 14.53 1.48 15.42
CA GLU A 214 15.00 1.90 16.74
C GLU A 214 16.14 2.94 16.63
#